data_e41604b19bcde52326c6e485373637a3
#
_entry.id   e41604b19bcde52326c6e485373637a3
#
_cell.length_a   1.000
_cell.length_b   1.000
_cell.length_c   1.000
_cell.angle_alpha   90.00
_cell.angle_beta   90.00
_cell.angle_gamma   90.00
#
_symmetry.space_group_name_H-M   'P 1'
#
loop_
_entity.id
_entity.type
_entity.pdbx_description
1 polymer ?
#
loop_
_entity_poly.entity_id
_entity_poly.type
_entity_poly.pdbx_seq_one_letter_code
_entity_poly.pdbx_strand_id
1 'polypeptide(L)'
;MERENPQPPPVEGKAGFSGTKDGIQSSAVEQALSGLRQDIDAIDAQIVSLLADRQRVVGRVAALKKSHNLAVYHPAREEDLISRRRQQATHTGLNPDFIEEIYRTIIRRSRVAQTGSMALKSVRSDGIVLLVGGKGGMGCYFQACFRRAGYQVRILDKENWPEVQSLCDGIDLAIVGVPIDVSCEVIRSIGPFMPAKAVLCDITSIKEQPLEEMLKAHAGPVIGLHPLFGPTTSSLDKQIIVATPGRDDNACQWVLDQFATWGAVVVRSDAREHDDIMGIVQALRHFATFAFGQFLKRRKISLSRTLEFSSPIYRLELGMVGRLFAQDPSLYSEIIFASEARRNLLKDYIQSLHENLEMLENGNKCLFQKEFQKITEWFGPFGEQAMRESTFLIDKLIERF
;
A
#
# COMPACT_ATOMS: atom_id res chain seq x y z
N MET A 1 22.88 10.30 49.56
CA MET A 1 24.32 10.11 49.36
C MET A 1 24.59 10.22 47.92
N GLU A 2 24.74 11.46 47.47
CA GLU A 2 25.15 11.85 46.14
C GLU A 2 26.63 11.55 45.96
N ARG A 3 27.01 10.90 44.89
CA ARG A 3 28.41 10.75 44.50
C ARG A 3 28.70 11.68 43.31
N GLU A 4 29.46 12.72 43.61
CA GLU A 4 30.04 13.64 42.65
C GLU A 4 30.95 12.94 41.67
N ASN A 5 30.86 13.35 40.43
CA ASN A 5 31.69 12.93 39.32
C ASN A 5 32.84 13.95 39.17
N PRO A 6 34.13 13.55 39.17
CA PRO A 6 35.24 14.50 39.08
C PRO A 6 35.42 15.04 37.63
N GLN A 7 35.65 16.34 37.55
CA GLN A 7 36.04 17.03 36.32
C GLN A 7 37.50 16.74 35.96
N PRO A 8 37.85 16.67 34.66
CA PRO A 8 39.25 16.55 34.23
C PRO A 8 39.97 17.90 34.32
N PRO A 9 41.31 17.90 34.49
CA PRO A 9 42.12 19.10 34.68
C PRO A 9 42.34 19.90 33.38
N PRO A 10 42.66 21.18 33.49
CA PRO A 10 42.87 22.06 32.34
C PRO A 10 44.22 21.80 31.66
N VAL A 11 44.23 21.74 30.34
CA VAL A 11 45.44 21.66 29.52
C VAL A 11 45.90 23.09 29.20
N GLU A 12 47.00 23.54 29.78
CA GLU A 12 47.77 24.67 29.34
C GLU A 12 48.70 24.27 28.21
N GLY A 13 48.70 25.06 27.15
CA GLY A 13 49.62 24.87 26.03
C GLY A 13 49.46 26.00 24.98
N LYS A 14 50.01 27.15 25.26
CA LYS A 14 50.16 28.25 24.28
C LYS A 14 51.24 27.86 23.24
N ALA A 15 50.87 27.83 21.97
CA ALA A 15 51.79 28.10 20.89
C ALA A 15 51.07 29.04 19.90
N GLY A 16 51.52 30.27 19.79
CA GLY A 16 50.98 31.27 18.88
C GLY A 16 51.32 30.89 17.43
N PHE A 17 50.30 30.87 16.58
CA PHE A 17 50.46 30.95 15.13
C PHE A 17 49.82 32.22 14.64
N SER A 18 50.66 33.10 14.08
CA SER A 18 50.27 34.31 13.39
C SER A 18 49.59 33.94 12.05
N GLY A 19 48.28 34.13 11.96
CA GLY A 19 47.51 33.78 10.77
C GLY A 19 46.50 34.86 10.43
N THR A 20 46.95 36.04 9.98
CA THR A 20 46.11 37.15 9.54
C THR A 20 45.73 37.10 8.06
N LYS A 21 46.01 36.01 7.32
CA LYS A 21 45.58 35.85 5.91
C LYS A 21 44.41 34.88 5.71
N ASP A 22 44.23 33.90 6.59
CA ASP A 22 43.15 32.91 6.44
C ASP A 22 41.77 33.45 6.84
N GLY A 23 41.69 34.40 7.76
CA GLY A 23 40.42 34.97 8.22
C GLY A 23 39.71 35.85 7.18
N ILE A 24 40.45 36.55 6.31
CA ILE A 24 39.86 37.42 5.28
C ILE A 24 39.36 36.59 4.07
N GLN A 25 40.09 35.54 3.70
CA GLN A 25 39.63 34.61 2.65
C GLN A 25 38.39 33.84 3.06
N SER A 26 38.30 33.39 4.32
CA SER A 26 37.13 32.72 4.87
C SER A 26 35.87 33.62 4.84
N SER A 27 36.01 34.89 5.22
CA SER A 27 34.91 35.85 5.22
C SER A 27 34.40 36.18 3.80
N ALA A 28 35.30 36.35 2.81
CA ALA A 28 34.92 36.60 1.44
C ALA A 28 34.23 35.41 0.76
N VAL A 29 34.69 34.17 1.06
CA VAL A 29 34.04 32.93 0.60
C VAL A 29 32.65 32.77 1.23
N GLU A 30 32.52 33.06 2.52
CA GLU A 30 31.24 33.02 3.22
C GLU A 30 30.22 34.03 2.68
N GLN A 31 30.64 35.24 2.37
CA GLN A 31 29.82 36.25 1.72
C GLN A 31 29.38 35.83 0.30
N ALA A 32 30.31 35.28 -0.50
CA ALA A 32 29.98 34.77 -1.83
C ALA A 32 29.00 33.61 -1.77
N LEU A 33 29.18 32.65 -0.82
CA LEU A 33 28.24 31.57 -0.58
C LEU A 33 26.87 32.08 -0.12
N SER A 34 26.82 33.11 0.72
CA SER A 34 25.57 33.74 1.15
C SER A 34 24.79 34.33 -0.03
N GLY A 35 25.50 35.03 -0.97
CA GLY A 35 24.89 35.55 -2.19
C GLY A 35 24.29 34.43 -3.06
N LEU A 36 25.07 33.37 -3.32
CA LEU A 36 24.59 32.23 -4.11
C LEU A 36 23.42 31.51 -3.44
N ARG A 37 23.38 31.41 -2.11
CA ARG A 37 22.23 30.82 -1.39
C ARG A 37 20.99 31.70 -1.56
N GLN A 38 21.10 33.03 -1.50
CA GLN A 38 19.98 33.97 -1.76
C GLN A 38 19.44 33.80 -3.19
N ASP A 39 20.31 33.61 -4.18
CA ASP A 39 19.88 33.36 -5.57
C ASP A 39 19.12 32.03 -5.68
N ILE A 40 19.60 30.98 -5.01
CA ILE A 40 18.91 29.69 -4.94
C ILE A 40 17.54 29.86 -4.27
N ASP A 41 17.46 30.51 -3.12
CA ASP A 41 16.22 30.75 -2.39
C ASP A 41 15.18 31.50 -3.25
N ALA A 42 15.65 32.47 -4.05
CA ALA A 42 14.79 33.21 -4.97
C ALA A 42 14.25 32.34 -6.10
N ILE A 43 15.07 31.42 -6.64
CA ILE A 43 14.65 30.43 -7.65
C ILE A 43 13.66 29.45 -7.03
N ASP A 44 13.93 28.92 -5.84
CA ASP A 44 13.04 27.99 -5.14
C ASP A 44 11.68 28.62 -4.86
N ALA A 45 11.64 29.90 -4.46
CA ALA A 45 10.38 30.63 -4.31
C ALA A 45 9.58 30.70 -5.63
N GLN A 46 10.26 30.89 -6.77
CA GLN A 46 9.62 30.87 -8.09
C GLN A 46 9.07 29.46 -8.43
N ILE A 47 9.82 28.40 -8.13
CA ILE A 47 9.37 27.01 -8.34
C ILE A 47 8.09 26.76 -7.53
N VAL A 48 8.05 27.14 -6.25
CA VAL A 48 6.85 27.00 -5.41
C VAL A 48 5.67 27.79 -5.98
N SER A 49 5.89 29.01 -6.44
CA SER A 49 4.85 29.84 -7.07
C SER A 49 4.31 29.19 -8.34
N LEU A 50 5.17 28.68 -9.22
CA LEU A 50 4.78 27.99 -10.45
C LEU A 50 4.01 26.68 -10.18
N LEU A 51 4.38 25.96 -9.14
CA LEU A 51 3.64 24.76 -8.71
C LEU A 51 2.25 25.12 -8.20
N ALA A 52 2.11 26.24 -7.45
CA ALA A 52 0.81 26.74 -7.01
C ALA A 52 -0.06 27.17 -8.18
N ASP A 53 0.52 27.87 -9.17
CA ASP A 53 -0.18 28.27 -10.40
C ASP A 53 -0.66 27.06 -11.19
N ARG A 54 0.23 26.09 -11.35
CA ARG A 54 -0.10 24.82 -11.99
C ARG A 54 -1.26 24.12 -11.27
N GLN A 55 -1.25 24.10 -9.94
CA GLN A 55 -2.33 23.48 -9.15
C GLN A 55 -3.67 24.20 -9.35
N ARG A 56 -3.68 25.54 -9.47
CA ARG A 56 -4.89 26.31 -9.80
C ARG A 56 -5.43 25.93 -11.18
N VAL A 57 -4.57 25.77 -12.18
CA VAL A 57 -4.98 25.30 -13.52
C VAL A 57 -5.52 23.90 -13.47
N VAL A 58 -4.88 22.98 -12.71
CA VAL A 58 -5.36 21.62 -12.48
C VAL A 58 -6.76 21.61 -11.86
N GLY A 59 -7.03 22.49 -10.90
CA GLY A 59 -8.38 22.67 -10.34
C GLY A 59 -9.44 23.06 -11.38
N ARG A 60 -9.10 23.99 -12.29
CA ARG A 60 -10.00 24.36 -13.42
C ARG A 60 -10.22 23.19 -14.39
N VAL A 61 -9.17 22.43 -14.69
CA VAL A 61 -9.30 21.21 -15.52
C VAL A 61 -10.18 20.18 -14.83
N ALA A 62 -10.07 20.00 -13.51
CA ALA A 62 -10.93 19.11 -12.74
C ALA A 62 -12.40 19.54 -12.82
N ALA A 63 -12.69 20.83 -12.64
CA ALA A 63 -14.05 21.38 -12.76
C ALA A 63 -14.64 21.15 -14.17
N LEU A 64 -13.85 21.41 -15.23
CA LEU A 64 -14.27 21.17 -16.61
C LEU A 64 -14.49 19.67 -16.89
N LYS A 65 -13.62 18.80 -16.42
CA LYS A 65 -13.80 17.34 -16.54
C LYS A 65 -15.07 16.88 -15.83
N LYS A 66 -15.32 17.42 -14.64
CA LYS A 66 -16.54 17.13 -13.87
C LYS A 66 -17.81 17.52 -14.63
N SER A 67 -17.88 18.74 -15.19
CA SER A 67 -19.04 19.21 -15.93
C SER A 67 -19.32 18.44 -17.24
N HIS A 68 -18.29 17.83 -17.84
CA HIS A 68 -18.42 17.06 -19.09
C HIS A 68 -18.26 15.55 -18.88
N ASN A 69 -18.25 15.10 -17.63
CA ASN A 69 -18.16 13.67 -17.27
C ASN A 69 -16.94 12.94 -17.87
N LEU A 70 -15.78 13.60 -17.95
CA LEU A 70 -14.55 13.07 -18.52
C LEU A 70 -13.68 12.37 -17.46
N ALA A 71 -12.96 11.31 -17.85
CA ALA A 71 -12.04 10.59 -16.97
C ALA A 71 -10.88 11.48 -16.47
N VAL A 72 -10.49 11.31 -15.19
CA VAL A 72 -9.33 12.00 -14.61
C VAL A 72 -8.05 11.49 -15.25
N TYR A 73 -7.90 10.17 -15.32
CA TYR A 73 -6.70 9.49 -15.81
C TYR A 73 -6.71 9.38 -17.34
N HIS A 74 -5.61 9.78 -17.96
CA HIS A 74 -5.39 9.70 -19.40
C HIS A 74 -3.95 9.28 -19.68
N PRO A 75 -3.66 7.96 -19.74
CA PRO A 75 -2.31 7.42 -19.83
C PRO A 75 -1.47 8.02 -20.96
N ALA A 76 -2.02 8.05 -22.17
CA ALA A 76 -1.31 8.55 -23.35
C ALA A 76 -0.87 10.03 -23.19
N ARG A 77 -1.70 10.88 -22.54
CA ARG A 77 -1.34 12.28 -22.29
C ARG A 77 -0.23 12.41 -21.23
N GLU A 78 -0.24 11.54 -20.22
CA GLU A 78 0.79 11.56 -19.18
C GLU A 78 2.15 11.16 -19.76
N GLU A 79 2.20 10.09 -20.56
CA GLU A 79 3.44 9.65 -21.21
C GLU A 79 3.95 10.68 -22.24
N ASP A 80 3.08 11.30 -23.03
CA ASP A 80 3.43 12.41 -23.91
C ASP A 80 4.01 13.60 -23.14
N LEU A 81 3.41 13.96 -21.99
CA LEU A 81 3.96 15.01 -21.14
C LEU A 81 5.36 14.65 -20.61
N ILE A 82 5.54 13.43 -20.10
CA ILE A 82 6.84 12.95 -19.61
C ILE A 82 7.88 13.02 -20.71
N SER A 83 7.58 12.46 -21.89
CA SER A 83 8.49 12.47 -23.04
C SER A 83 8.95 13.89 -23.39
N ARG A 84 8.02 14.86 -23.48
CA ARG A 84 8.36 16.27 -23.74
C ARG A 84 9.23 16.90 -22.67
N ARG A 85 9.00 16.57 -21.37
CA ARG A 85 9.83 17.10 -20.29
C ARG A 85 11.22 16.50 -20.29
N ARG A 86 11.37 15.21 -20.60
CA ARG A 86 12.69 14.59 -20.79
C ARG A 86 13.47 15.27 -21.91
N GLN A 87 12.84 15.51 -23.05
CA GLN A 87 13.48 16.25 -24.15
C GLN A 87 13.90 17.66 -23.73
N GLN A 88 13.02 18.39 -23.04
CA GLN A 88 13.34 19.72 -22.52
C GLN A 88 14.54 19.68 -21.57
N ALA A 89 14.60 18.71 -20.66
CA ALA A 89 15.72 18.50 -19.75
C ALA A 89 17.06 18.37 -20.50
N THR A 90 17.09 17.52 -21.52
CA THR A 90 18.28 17.35 -22.36
C THR A 90 18.74 18.68 -22.99
N HIS A 91 17.81 19.50 -23.48
CA HIS A 91 18.15 20.81 -24.08
C HIS A 91 18.65 21.85 -23.06
N THR A 92 18.27 21.70 -21.78
CA THR A 92 18.68 22.62 -20.70
C THR A 92 19.86 22.08 -19.87
N GLY A 93 20.45 20.93 -20.26
CA GLY A 93 21.58 20.34 -19.55
C GLY A 93 21.21 19.63 -18.25
N LEU A 94 19.91 19.41 -18.01
CA LEU A 94 19.43 18.67 -16.84
C LEU A 94 19.35 17.16 -17.13
N ASN A 95 19.50 16.34 -16.10
CA ASN A 95 19.31 14.89 -16.23
C ASN A 95 17.83 14.59 -16.56
N PRO A 96 17.52 13.93 -17.70
CA PRO A 96 16.15 13.61 -18.08
C PRO A 96 15.42 12.70 -17.10
N ASP A 97 16.12 11.76 -16.43
CA ASP A 97 15.52 10.83 -15.46
C ASP A 97 15.10 11.58 -14.18
N PHE A 98 15.92 12.53 -13.71
CA PHE A 98 15.58 13.40 -12.60
C PHE A 98 14.32 14.24 -12.90
N ILE A 99 14.21 14.81 -14.09
CA ILE A 99 13.02 15.58 -14.50
C ILE A 99 11.80 14.69 -14.64
N GLU A 100 11.93 13.49 -15.18
CA GLU A 100 10.83 12.51 -15.22
C GLU A 100 10.29 12.21 -13.83
N GLU A 101 11.15 11.97 -12.86
CA GLU A 101 10.77 11.66 -11.49
C GLU A 101 9.96 12.80 -10.84
N ILE A 102 10.44 14.04 -10.95
CA ILE A 102 9.73 15.22 -10.47
C ILE A 102 8.34 15.29 -11.11
N TYR A 103 8.25 15.14 -12.43
CA TYR A 103 6.97 15.26 -13.14
C TYR A 103 6.02 14.10 -12.84
N ARG A 104 6.49 12.87 -12.66
CA ARG A 104 5.65 11.74 -12.19
C ARG A 104 5.06 12.04 -10.80
N THR A 105 5.85 12.64 -9.91
CA THR A 105 5.36 13.06 -8.58
C THR A 105 4.32 14.18 -8.69
N ILE A 106 4.56 15.19 -9.49
CA ILE A 106 3.62 16.31 -9.73
C ILE A 106 2.31 15.80 -10.36
N ILE A 107 2.38 14.90 -11.35
CA ILE A 107 1.21 14.32 -12.02
C ILE A 107 0.40 13.49 -11.02
N ARG A 108 1.05 12.62 -10.24
CA ARG A 108 0.40 11.81 -9.22
C ARG A 108 -0.35 12.69 -8.19
N ARG A 109 0.29 13.74 -7.68
CA ARG A 109 -0.35 14.69 -6.75
C ARG A 109 -1.52 15.43 -7.39
N SER A 110 -1.40 15.79 -8.66
CA SER A 110 -2.49 16.41 -9.42
C SER A 110 -3.68 15.48 -9.60
N ARG A 111 -3.45 14.19 -9.86
CA ARG A 111 -4.52 13.17 -9.93
C ARG A 111 -5.23 13.03 -8.60
N VAL A 112 -4.48 12.85 -7.51
CA VAL A 112 -5.06 12.73 -6.16
C VAL A 112 -5.93 13.94 -5.82
N ALA A 113 -5.47 15.15 -6.12
CA ALA A 113 -6.24 16.37 -5.89
C ALA A 113 -7.51 16.43 -6.76
N GLN A 114 -7.43 16.03 -8.02
CA GLN A 114 -8.60 15.96 -8.92
C GLN A 114 -9.60 14.90 -8.44
N THR A 115 -9.13 13.69 -8.13
CA THR A 115 -9.98 12.59 -7.64
C THR A 115 -10.63 12.95 -6.30
N GLY A 116 -9.89 13.64 -5.41
CA GLY A 116 -10.41 14.11 -4.12
C GLY A 116 -11.58 15.10 -4.25
N SER A 117 -11.55 15.96 -5.27
CA SER A 117 -12.58 16.99 -5.52
C SER A 117 -13.69 16.57 -6.46
N MET A 118 -13.54 15.46 -7.21
CA MET A 118 -14.55 14.95 -8.13
C MET A 118 -15.50 13.98 -7.43
N ALA A 119 -16.78 14.03 -7.78
CA ALA A 119 -17.68 12.91 -7.51
C ALA A 119 -17.11 11.67 -8.22
N LEU A 120 -17.02 10.55 -7.52
CA LEU A 120 -16.72 9.29 -8.16
C LEU A 120 -17.86 8.95 -9.12
N LYS A 121 -17.52 8.39 -10.28
CA LYS A 121 -18.53 7.97 -11.25
C LYS A 121 -19.28 6.75 -10.74
N SER A 122 -20.60 6.75 -10.81
CA SER A 122 -21.42 5.55 -10.66
C SER A 122 -21.63 4.87 -12.02
N VAL A 123 -21.68 3.55 -12.03
CA VAL A 123 -22.10 2.76 -13.20
C VAL A 123 -23.60 2.48 -13.19
N ARG A 124 -24.28 2.74 -12.05
CA ARG A 124 -25.73 2.68 -11.89
C ARG A 124 -26.24 3.98 -11.30
N SER A 125 -27.31 4.54 -11.87
CA SER A 125 -28.09 5.60 -11.23
C SER A 125 -28.94 5.01 -10.12
N ASP A 126 -29.07 5.75 -9.01
CA ASP A 126 -29.99 5.45 -7.91
C ASP A 126 -29.81 4.10 -7.21
N GLY A 127 -28.62 3.50 -7.32
CA GLY A 127 -28.30 2.24 -6.68
C GLY A 127 -28.24 2.33 -5.14
N ILE A 128 -28.72 1.28 -4.47
CA ILE A 128 -28.72 1.15 -3.01
C ILE A 128 -27.71 0.08 -2.61
N VAL A 129 -26.72 0.46 -1.79
CA VAL A 129 -25.67 -0.43 -1.31
C VAL A 129 -25.77 -0.60 0.20
N LEU A 130 -25.81 -1.84 0.66
CA LEU A 130 -25.74 -2.19 2.06
C LEU A 130 -24.30 -2.60 2.41
N LEU A 131 -23.71 -1.95 3.40
CA LEU A 131 -22.41 -2.31 3.97
C LEU A 131 -22.61 -3.00 5.32
N VAL A 132 -22.36 -4.29 5.39
CA VAL A 132 -22.38 -5.09 6.62
C VAL A 132 -21.01 -5.01 7.27
N GLY A 133 -20.91 -4.53 8.50
CA GLY A 133 -19.65 -4.12 9.12
C GLY A 133 -19.19 -2.74 8.63
N GLY A 134 -20.13 -1.88 8.25
CA GLY A 134 -19.87 -0.58 7.63
C GLY A 134 -19.17 0.44 8.54
N LYS A 135 -19.14 0.21 9.86
CA LYS A 135 -18.39 1.03 10.83
C LYS A 135 -16.91 0.65 10.95
N GLY A 136 -16.50 -0.50 10.42
CA GLY A 136 -15.11 -0.92 10.35
C GLY A 136 -14.28 -0.08 9.38
N GLY A 137 -12.94 -0.22 9.40
CA GLY A 137 -12.05 0.58 8.57
C GLY A 137 -12.35 0.48 7.07
N MET A 138 -12.45 -0.74 6.53
CA MET A 138 -12.80 -0.95 5.12
C MET A 138 -14.25 -0.55 4.82
N GLY A 139 -15.17 -0.80 5.76
CA GLY A 139 -16.55 -0.35 5.66
C GLY A 139 -16.66 1.17 5.50
N CYS A 140 -16.00 1.94 6.35
CA CYS A 140 -15.93 3.40 6.25
C CYS A 140 -15.31 3.87 4.93
N TYR A 141 -14.25 3.19 4.47
CA TYR A 141 -13.62 3.49 3.20
C TYR A 141 -14.59 3.32 2.00
N PHE A 142 -15.24 2.17 1.90
CA PHE A 142 -16.21 1.92 0.83
C PHE A 142 -17.47 2.77 0.97
N GLN A 143 -17.92 3.04 2.20
CA GLN A 143 -19.01 3.99 2.42
C GLN A 143 -18.70 5.35 1.79
N ALA A 144 -17.51 5.88 2.04
CA ALA A 144 -17.08 7.16 1.46
C ALA A 144 -17.05 7.09 -0.09
N CYS A 145 -16.54 5.97 -0.67
CA CYS A 145 -16.50 5.79 -2.11
C CYS A 145 -17.90 5.74 -2.74
N PHE A 146 -18.80 4.90 -2.23
CA PHE A 146 -20.14 4.76 -2.77
C PHE A 146 -20.98 6.03 -2.61
N ARG A 147 -20.94 6.70 -1.45
CA ARG A 147 -21.63 7.98 -1.24
C ARG A 147 -21.13 9.08 -2.18
N ARG A 148 -19.81 9.17 -2.39
CA ARG A 148 -19.23 10.12 -3.35
C ARG A 148 -19.61 9.81 -4.79
N ALA A 149 -19.92 8.56 -5.11
CA ALA A 149 -20.44 8.16 -6.42
C ALA A 149 -21.95 8.39 -6.59
N GLY A 150 -22.64 8.80 -5.53
CA GLY A 150 -24.08 9.08 -5.59
C GLY A 150 -24.99 7.91 -5.21
N TYR A 151 -24.42 6.79 -4.75
CA TYR A 151 -25.21 5.67 -4.24
C TYR A 151 -25.86 6.01 -2.89
N GLN A 152 -27.07 5.50 -2.68
CA GLN A 152 -27.63 5.43 -1.33
C GLN A 152 -26.90 4.32 -0.56
N VAL A 153 -26.29 4.67 0.57
CA VAL A 153 -25.53 3.71 1.40
C VAL A 153 -26.22 3.50 2.73
N ARG A 154 -26.57 2.26 2.99
CA ARG A 154 -27.09 1.76 4.27
C ARG A 154 -26.00 1.01 5.00
N ILE A 155 -26.05 0.99 6.33
CA ILE A 155 -25.05 0.33 7.17
C ILE A 155 -25.76 -0.64 8.10
N LEU A 156 -25.29 -1.88 8.12
CA LEU A 156 -25.70 -2.90 9.08
C LEU A 156 -24.49 -3.24 9.93
N ASP A 157 -24.64 -3.10 11.24
CA ASP A 157 -23.66 -3.44 12.25
C ASP A 157 -24.34 -4.16 13.43
N LYS A 158 -23.55 -4.56 14.44
CA LYS A 158 -24.05 -5.31 15.61
C LYS A 158 -25.22 -4.63 16.30
N GLU A 159 -25.16 -3.30 16.42
CA GLU A 159 -26.13 -2.53 17.22
C GLU A 159 -27.49 -2.41 16.53
N ASN A 160 -27.55 -2.47 15.21
CA ASN A 160 -28.80 -2.30 14.46
C ASN A 160 -29.24 -3.56 13.71
N TRP A 161 -28.76 -4.73 14.14
CA TRP A 161 -29.19 -6.02 13.57
C TRP A 161 -30.71 -6.23 13.55
N PRO A 162 -31.49 -5.79 14.54
CA PRO A 162 -32.95 -5.88 14.49
C PRO A 162 -33.60 -5.18 13.28
N GLU A 163 -32.88 -4.24 12.64
CA GLU A 163 -33.34 -3.49 11.47
C GLU A 163 -32.98 -4.18 10.14
N VAL A 164 -32.36 -5.38 10.16
CA VAL A 164 -31.83 -6.08 8.99
C VAL A 164 -32.84 -6.17 7.86
N GLN A 165 -34.11 -6.50 8.15
CA GLN A 165 -35.17 -6.61 7.16
C GLN A 165 -35.37 -5.29 6.38
N SER A 166 -35.48 -4.17 7.07
CA SER A 166 -35.69 -2.85 6.45
C SER A 166 -34.43 -2.34 5.74
N LEU A 167 -33.25 -2.70 6.23
CA LEU A 167 -31.97 -2.33 5.63
C LEU A 167 -31.69 -3.10 4.33
N CYS A 168 -32.17 -4.35 4.22
CA CYS A 168 -32.06 -5.17 3.02
C CYS A 168 -33.13 -4.85 1.96
N ASP A 169 -34.20 -4.14 2.32
CA ASP A 169 -35.29 -3.88 1.37
C ASP A 169 -34.83 -3.03 0.18
N GLY A 170 -35.02 -3.55 -1.03
CA GLY A 170 -34.75 -2.85 -2.29
C GLY A 170 -33.27 -2.57 -2.57
N ILE A 171 -32.31 -3.23 -1.90
CA ILE A 171 -30.87 -3.04 -2.18
C ILE A 171 -30.46 -3.70 -3.51
N ASP A 172 -29.44 -3.16 -4.15
CA ASP A 172 -28.80 -3.74 -5.35
C ASP A 172 -27.55 -4.55 -5.00
N LEU A 173 -26.89 -4.23 -3.89
CA LEU A 173 -25.63 -4.81 -3.47
C LEU A 173 -25.55 -4.87 -1.95
N ALA A 174 -25.15 -6.02 -1.40
CA ALA A 174 -24.66 -6.14 -0.04
C ALA A 174 -23.19 -6.52 -0.05
N ILE A 175 -22.37 -5.77 0.70
CA ILE A 175 -20.94 -6.03 0.90
C ILE A 175 -20.72 -6.42 2.36
N VAL A 176 -20.29 -7.66 2.60
CA VAL A 176 -19.95 -8.17 3.93
C VAL A 176 -18.48 -7.90 4.20
N GLY A 177 -18.21 -6.95 5.12
CA GLY A 177 -16.88 -6.50 5.52
C GLY A 177 -16.67 -6.62 7.02
N VAL A 178 -16.94 -7.79 7.58
CA VAL A 178 -16.75 -8.11 9.00
C VAL A 178 -15.46 -8.92 9.21
N PRO A 179 -14.98 -9.11 10.45
CA PRO A 179 -13.83 -9.99 10.74
C PRO A 179 -14.03 -11.41 10.16
N ILE A 180 -12.91 -12.05 9.79
CA ILE A 180 -12.91 -13.33 9.05
C ILE A 180 -13.62 -14.43 9.86
N ASP A 181 -13.36 -14.50 11.17
CA ASP A 181 -13.91 -15.49 12.10
C ASP A 181 -15.43 -15.52 12.17
N VAL A 182 -16.08 -14.35 12.01
CA VAL A 182 -17.55 -14.22 12.07
C VAL A 182 -18.19 -14.10 10.68
N SER A 183 -17.40 -13.99 9.62
CA SER A 183 -17.90 -13.69 8.27
C SER A 183 -18.92 -14.70 7.76
N CYS A 184 -18.67 -15.99 7.92
CA CYS A 184 -19.58 -17.06 7.49
C CYS A 184 -20.90 -17.05 8.28
N GLU A 185 -20.87 -16.73 9.57
CA GLU A 185 -22.08 -16.62 10.39
C GLU A 185 -22.93 -15.43 9.96
N VAL A 186 -22.29 -14.27 9.72
CA VAL A 186 -22.96 -13.06 9.27
C VAL A 186 -23.56 -13.26 7.86
N ILE A 187 -22.85 -13.94 6.95
CA ILE A 187 -23.35 -14.28 5.61
C ILE A 187 -24.60 -15.15 5.71
N ARG A 188 -24.59 -16.20 6.53
CA ARG A 188 -25.78 -17.06 6.76
C ARG A 188 -26.95 -16.27 7.33
N SER A 189 -26.67 -15.37 8.24
CA SER A 189 -27.71 -14.58 8.93
C SER A 189 -28.36 -13.53 8.05
N ILE A 190 -27.62 -12.94 7.09
CA ILE A 190 -28.18 -11.91 6.19
C ILE A 190 -28.86 -12.53 4.96
N GLY A 191 -28.41 -13.69 4.50
CA GLY A 191 -28.90 -14.34 3.29
C GLY A 191 -30.44 -14.39 3.14
N PRO A 192 -31.20 -14.79 4.18
CA PRO A 192 -32.66 -14.86 4.12
C PRO A 192 -33.36 -13.49 3.88
N PHE A 193 -32.71 -12.39 4.14
CA PHE A 193 -33.25 -11.03 3.96
C PHE A 193 -32.87 -10.40 2.62
N MET A 194 -31.98 -11.07 1.85
CA MET A 194 -31.46 -10.53 0.59
C MET A 194 -32.52 -10.54 -0.51
N PRO A 195 -32.75 -9.42 -1.23
CA PRO A 195 -33.56 -9.44 -2.44
C PRO A 195 -32.94 -10.36 -3.50
N ALA A 196 -33.76 -11.18 -4.17
CA ALA A 196 -33.29 -12.21 -5.10
C ALA A 196 -32.40 -11.69 -6.26
N LYS A 197 -32.51 -10.40 -6.61
CA LYS A 197 -31.71 -9.75 -7.68
C LYS A 197 -30.50 -8.99 -7.15
N ALA A 198 -30.37 -8.81 -5.83
CA ALA A 198 -29.27 -8.09 -5.25
C ALA A 198 -27.99 -8.95 -5.29
N VAL A 199 -26.86 -8.32 -5.56
CA VAL A 199 -25.55 -8.99 -5.50
C VAL A 199 -25.15 -9.13 -4.04
N LEU A 200 -24.78 -10.34 -3.61
CA LEU A 200 -24.12 -10.57 -2.34
C LEU A 200 -22.61 -10.74 -2.58
N CYS A 201 -21.81 -9.94 -1.91
CA CYS A 201 -20.36 -10.10 -1.92
C CYS A 201 -19.75 -9.96 -0.53
N ASP A 202 -18.58 -10.56 -0.34
CA ASP A 202 -17.70 -10.36 0.82
C ASP A 202 -16.41 -9.62 0.41
N ILE A 203 -15.67 -9.12 1.39
CA ILE A 203 -14.35 -8.49 1.19
C ILE A 203 -13.29 -9.08 2.13
N THR A 204 -13.46 -10.32 2.56
CA THR A 204 -12.51 -11.00 3.46
C THR A 204 -11.22 -11.42 2.74
N SER A 205 -10.19 -11.76 3.52
CA SER A 205 -8.89 -12.22 2.99
C SER A 205 -8.81 -13.72 2.69
N ILE A 206 -9.94 -14.43 2.77
CA ILE A 206 -10.11 -15.82 2.36
C ILE A 206 -11.32 -15.92 1.44
N LYS A 207 -11.35 -16.89 0.52
CA LYS A 207 -12.43 -16.94 -0.48
C LYS A 207 -13.22 -18.24 -0.48
N GLU A 208 -12.59 -19.40 -0.26
CA GLU A 208 -13.32 -20.68 -0.35
C GLU A 208 -14.53 -20.73 0.58
N GLN A 209 -14.33 -20.55 1.87
CA GLN A 209 -15.42 -20.66 2.86
C GLN A 209 -16.48 -19.56 2.73
N PRO A 210 -16.14 -18.26 2.66
CA PRO A 210 -17.16 -17.22 2.50
C PRO A 210 -17.96 -17.35 1.21
N LEU A 211 -17.32 -17.72 0.08
CA LEU A 211 -18.00 -17.91 -1.19
C LEU A 211 -19.00 -19.08 -1.12
N GLU A 212 -18.59 -20.22 -0.55
CA GLU A 212 -19.47 -21.35 -0.33
C GLU A 212 -20.68 -20.98 0.54
N GLU A 213 -20.46 -20.25 1.62
CA GLU A 213 -21.55 -19.81 2.49
C GLU A 213 -22.49 -18.81 1.82
N MET A 214 -21.96 -17.88 1.01
CA MET A 214 -22.81 -16.96 0.22
C MET A 214 -23.65 -17.72 -0.80
N LEU A 215 -23.10 -18.73 -1.47
CA LEU A 215 -23.82 -19.57 -2.43
C LEU A 215 -24.97 -20.36 -1.80
N LYS A 216 -24.81 -20.76 -0.52
CA LYS A 216 -25.86 -21.46 0.26
C LYS A 216 -26.91 -20.48 0.79
N ALA A 217 -26.48 -19.34 1.29
CA ALA A 217 -27.32 -18.38 1.98
C ALA A 217 -28.19 -17.52 1.05
N HIS A 218 -27.75 -17.27 -0.18
CA HIS A 218 -28.41 -16.40 -1.14
C HIS A 218 -28.65 -17.10 -2.46
N ALA A 219 -29.87 -17.03 -2.99
CA ALA A 219 -30.24 -17.66 -4.27
C ALA A 219 -29.87 -16.80 -5.51
N GLY A 220 -29.63 -15.52 -5.33
CA GLY A 220 -29.28 -14.55 -6.38
C GLY A 220 -27.79 -14.50 -6.72
N PRO A 221 -27.34 -13.40 -7.36
CA PRO A 221 -25.96 -13.21 -7.79
C PRO A 221 -24.97 -13.16 -6.61
N VAL A 222 -23.83 -13.87 -6.73
CA VAL A 222 -22.82 -13.99 -5.68
C VAL A 222 -21.42 -13.82 -6.28
N ILE A 223 -20.58 -12.99 -5.65
CA ILE A 223 -19.18 -12.81 -6.01
C ILE A 223 -18.31 -12.57 -4.77
N GLY A 224 -17.19 -13.26 -4.64
CA GLY A 224 -16.20 -12.97 -3.62
C GLY A 224 -15.26 -11.84 -4.08
N LEU A 225 -14.92 -10.94 -3.17
CA LEU A 225 -13.95 -9.87 -3.42
C LEU A 225 -12.84 -9.90 -2.36
N HIS A 226 -11.64 -9.54 -2.75
CA HIS A 226 -10.55 -9.32 -1.80
C HIS A 226 -9.73 -8.08 -2.19
N PRO A 227 -9.96 -6.92 -1.54
CA PRO A 227 -9.11 -5.75 -1.69
C PRO A 227 -7.72 -6.00 -1.10
N LEU A 228 -6.66 -5.94 -1.93
CA LEU A 228 -5.28 -6.14 -1.48
C LEU A 228 -4.66 -4.84 -0.92
N PHE A 229 -5.47 -4.03 -0.24
CA PHE A 229 -5.08 -2.77 0.37
C PHE A 229 -5.85 -2.52 1.68
N GLY A 230 -5.31 -1.65 2.51
CA GLY A 230 -5.95 -1.28 3.78
C GLY A 230 -6.75 0.03 3.69
N PRO A 231 -7.52 0.36 4.74
CA PRO A 231 -8.41 1.53 4.77
C PRO A 231 -7.69 2.89 4.73
N THR A 232 -6.37 2.91 4.93
CA THR A 232 -5.55 4.13 4.87
C THR A 232 -5.17 4.53 3.44
N THR A 233 -5.58 3.75 2.44
CA THR A 233 -5.37 4.05 1.03
C THR A 233 -6.10 5.33 0.63
N SER A 234 -5.40 6.26 -0.02
CA SER A 234 -5.93 7.56 -0.42
C SER A 234 -6.85 7.51 -1.65
N SER A 235 -6.73 6.49 -2.49
CA SER A 235 -7.57 6.27 -3.67
C SER A 235 -7.51 4.82 -4.12
N LEU A 236 -8.47 4.41 -4.95
CA LEU A 236 -8.48 3.09 -5.61
C LEU A 236 -7.57 3.00 -6.84
N ASP A 237 -6.98 4.13 -7.27
CA ASP A 237 -6.12 4.15 -8.46
C ASP A 237 -4.98 3.12 -8.35
N LYS A 238 -4.96 2.16 -9.28
CA LYS A 238 -4.03 1.01 -9.34
C LYS A 238 -4.06 0.07 -8.14
N GLN A 239 -5.05 0.17 -7.26
CA GLN A 239 -5.22 -0.82 -6.19
C GLN A 239 -5.80 -2.11 -6.76
N ILE A 240 -5.33 -3.24 -6.28
CA ILE A 240 -5.79 -4.55 -6.74
C ILE A 240 -6.98 -5.00 -5.91
N ILE A 241 -8.02 -5.48 -6.61
CA ILE A 241 -9.13 -6.22 -6.01
C ILE A 241 -9.20 -7.57 -6.72
N VAL A 242 -9.00 -8.67 -5.98
CA VAL A 242 -9.23 -10.00 -6.54
C VAL A 242 -10.72 -10.30 -6.48
N ALA A 243 -11.26 -10.81 -7.58
CA ALA A 243 -12.66 -11.18 -7.74
C ALA A 243 -12.79 -12.67 -8.01
N THR A 244 -13.55 -13.37 -7.17
CA THR A 244 -13.82 -14.81 -7.30
C THR A 244 -15.27 -15.03 -7.70
N PRO A 245 -15.56 -15.47 -8.93
CA PRO A 245 -16.91 -15.74 -9.40
C PRO A 245 -17.63 -16.80 -8.56
N GLY A 246 -18.90 -16.56 -8.27
CA GLY A 246 -19.74 -17.50 -7.54
C GLY A 246 -20.98 -17.92 -8.35
N ARG A 247 -21.97 -17.03 -8.45
CA ARG A 247 -23.20 -17.26 -9.21
C ARG A 247 -23.60 -16.01 -9.97
N ASP A 248 -24.08 -16.20 -11.23
CA ASP A 248 -24.55 -15.14 -12.14
C ASP A 248 -23.53 -14.01 -12.32
N ASP A 249 -22.42 -14.36 -12.93
CA ASP A 249 -21.29 -13.47 -13.18
C ASP A 249 -21.70 -12.20 -13.96
N ASN A 250 -22.68 -12.34 -14.87
CA ASN A 250 -23.20 -11.22 -15.66
C ASN A 250 -23.92 -10.20 -14.77
N ALA A 251 -24.72 -10.66 -13.80
CA ALA A 251 -25.38 -9.78 -12.85
C ALA A 251 -24.39 -9.15 -11.86
N CYS A 252 -23.23 -9.79 -11.60
CA CYS A 252 -22.15 -9.27 -10.76
C CYS A 252 -21.24 -8.26 -11.49
N GLN A 253 -21.21 -8.25 -12.84
CA GLN A 253 -20.22 -7.50 -13.63
C GLN A 253 -20.24 -6.00 -13.30
N TRP A 254 -21.39 -5.40 -13.06
CA TRP A 254 -21.48 -3.98 -12.73
C TRP A 254 -20.72 -3.59 -11.45
N VAL A 255 -20.58 -4.52 -10.49
CA VAL A 255 -19.80 -4.30 -9.25
C VAL A 255 -18.33 -4.18 -9.59
N LEU A 256 -17.83 -5.06 -10.47
CA LEU A 256 -16.45 -5.03 -10.95
C LEU A 256 -16.16 -3.78 -11.78
N ASP A 257 -17.10 -3.42 -12.67
CA ASP A 257 -17.03 -2.19 -13.49
C ASP A 257 -17.03 -0.95 -12.60
N GLN A 258 -17.73 -0.99 -11.48
CA GLN A 258 -17.73 0.10 -10.52
C GLN A 258 -16.34 0.30 -9.90
N PHE A 259 -15.69 -0.75 -9.44
CA PHE A 259 -14.33 -0.64 -8.89
C PHE A 259 -13.31 -0.25 -9.97
N ALA A 260 -13.41 -0.81 -11.17
CA ALA A 260 -12.57 -0.43 -12.31
C ALA A 260 -12.76 1.05 -12.69
N THR A 261 -13.99 1.55 -12.67
CA THR A 261 -14.32 2.96 -12.92
C THR A 261 -13.65 3.88 -11.87
N TRP A 262 -13.47 3.42 -10.66
CA TRP A 262 -12.75 4.14 -9.60
C TRP A 262 -11.21 3.98 -9.68
N GLY A 263 -10.72 3.23 -10.67
CA GLY A 263 -9.28 3.06 -10.94
C GLY A 263 -8.66 1.79 -10.38
N ALA A 264 -9.45 0.91 -9.75
CA ALA A 264 -8.95 -0.37 -9.28
C ALA A 264 -8.59 -1.30 -10.45
N VAL A 265 -7.59 -2.14 -10.23
CA VAL A 265 -7.24 -3.26 -11.11
C VAL A 265 -7.96 -4.49 -10.59
N VAL A 266 -8.93 -4.98 -11.36
CA VAL A 266 -9.68 -6.20 -11.01
C VAL A 266 -8.95 -7.42 -11.60
N VAL A 267 -8.57 -8.35 -10.72
CA VAL A 267 -7.94 -9.63 -11.10
C VAL A 267 -8.95 -10.75 -10.80
N ARG A 268 -9.25 -11.58 -11.79
CA ARG A 268 -10.14 -12.74 -11.61
C ARG A 268 -9.33 -13.97 -11.23
N SER A 269 -9.83 -14.74 -10.28
CA SER A 269 -9.28 -16.02 -9.84
C SER A 269 -10.43 -16.89 -9.30
N ASP A 270 -10.30 -18.20 -9.33
CA ASP A 270 -11.19 -19.04 -8.54
C ASP A 270 -10.83 -18.98 -7.05
N ALA A 271 -11.74 -19.42 -6.18
CA ALA A 271 -11.59 -19.29 -4.74
C ALA A 271 -10.40 -20.08 -4.18
N ARG A 272 -10.15 -21.26 -4.73
CA ARG A 272 -9.04 -22.13 -4.31
C ARG A 272 -7.69 -21.56 -4.73
N GLU A 273 -7.55 -21.18 -6.01
CA GLU A 273 -6.36 -20.52 -6.52
C GLU A 273 -6.05 -19.26 -5.69
N HIS A 274 -7.08 -18.44 -5.40
CA HIS A 274 -6.94 -17.30 -4.53
C HIS A 274 -6.36 -17.66 -3.17
N ASP A 275 -6.94 -18.66 -2.48
CA ASP A 275 -6.53 -19.02 -1.12
C ASP A 275 -5.14 -19.67 -1.09
N ASP A 276 -4.77 -20.44 -2.12
CA ASP A 276 -3.42 -20.96 -2.30
C ASP A 276 -2.38 -19.83 -2.47
N ILE A 277 -2.65 -18.88 -3.36
CA ILE A 277 -1.77 -17.72 -3.55
C ILE A 277 -1.67 -16.85 -2.29
N MET A 278 -2.79 -16.61 -1.59
CA MET A 278 -2.80 -15.86 -0.33
C MET A 278 -2.12 -16.61 0.82
N GLY A 279 -2.00 -17.91 0.72
CA GLY A 279 -1.14 -18.72 1.60
C GLY A 279 0.30 -18.21 1.58
N ILE A 280 0.83 -17.93 0.40
CA ILE A 280 2.20 -17.38 0.21
C ILE A 280 2.23 -15.88 0.48
N VAL A 281 1.39 -15.11 -0.22
CA VAL A 281 1.45 -13.64 -0.26
C VAL A 281 1.10 -13.00 1.08
N GLN A 282 0.22 -13.65 1.84
CA GLN A 282 -0.22 -13.15 3.15
C GLN A 282 0.24 -14.03 4.31
N ALA A 283 -0.22 -15.28 4.41
CA ALA A 283 -0.01 -16.08 5.61
C ALA A 283 1.47 -16.34 5.87
N LEU A 284 2.21 -16.88 4.91
CA LEU A 284 3.64 -17.16 5.04
C LEU A 284 4.44 -15.87 5.31
N ARG A 285 4.22 -14.82 4.51
CA ARG A 285 4.93 -13.56 4.67
C ARG A 285 4.67 -12.92 6.04
N HIS A 286 3.43 -12.90 6.51
CA HIS A 286 3.12 -12.34 7.83
C HIS A 286 3.69 -13.19 8.96
N PHE A 287 3.63 -14.51 8.84
CA PHE A 287 4.25 -15.41 9.82
C PHE A 287 5.76 -15.22 9.91
N ALA A 288 6.46 -15.17 8.78
CA ALA A 288 7.91 -14.96 8.75
C ALA A 288 8.29 -13.60 9.36
N THR A 289 7.53 -12.54 9.03
CA THR A 289 7.72 -11.19 9.61
C THR A 289 7.47 -11.18 11.12
N PHE A 290 6.42 -11.86 11.58
CA PHE A 290 6.13 -12.02 13.01
C PHE A 290 7.24 -12.78 13.73
N ALA A 291 7.69 -13.90 13.17
CA ALA A 291 8.76 -14.72 13.74
C ALA A 291 10.07 -13.93 13.87
N PHE A 292 10.42 -13.14 12.84
CA PHE A 292 11.60 -12.29 12.88
C PHE A 292 11.51 -11.23 13.98
N GLY A 293 10.38 -10.51 14.08
CA GLY A 293 10.17 -9.53 15.16
C GLY A 293 10.17 -10.16 16.54
N GLN A 294 9.58 -11.36 16.69
CA GLN A 294 9.62 -12.12 17.93
C GLN A 294 11.08 -12.52 18.31
N PHE A 295 11.87 -12.93 17.32
CA PHE A 295 13.29 -13.25 17.51
C PHE A 295 14.09 -12.04 18.01
N LEU A 296 13.94 -10.87 17.37
CA LEU A 296 14.60 -9.63 17.80
C LEU A 296 14.24 -9.28 19.26
N LYS A 297 12.95 -9.39 19.61
CA LYS A 297 12.48 -9.17 20.98
C LYS A 297 13.11 -10.14 21.98
N ARG A 298 13.13 -11.44 21.67
CA ARG A 298 13.72 -12.49 22.54
C ARG A 298 15.21 -12.27 22.77
N ARG A 299 15.92 -11.81 21.76
CA ARG A 299 17.36 -11.50 21.81
C ARG A 299 17.64 -10.13 22.46
N LYS A 300 16.61 -9.38 22.83
CA LYS A 300 16.70 -8.02 23.41
C LYS A 300 17.55 -7.08 22.55
N ILE A 301 17.41 -7.17 21.24
CA ILE A 301 18.15 -6.36 20.29
C ILE A 301 17.74 -4.89 20.44
N SER A 302 18.72 -4.00 20.53
CA SER A 302 18.49 -2.55 20.45
C SER A 302 18.22 -2.15 19.01
N LEU A 303 16.98 -1.81 18.68
CA LEU A 303 16.59 -1.40 17.30
C LEU A 303 17.33 -0.14 16.86
N SER A 304 17.50 0.85 17.76
CA SER A 304 18.27 2.06 17.44
C SER A 304 19.70 1.72 17.08
N ARG A 305 20.32 0.82 17.84
CA ARG A 305 21.70 0.45 17.59
C ARG A 305 21.86 -0.34 16.28
N THR A 306 20.93 -1.25 15.96
CA THR A 306 20.98 -1.94 14.64
C THR A 306 20.81 -0.98 13.48
N LEU A 307 20.00 0.06 13.64
CA LEU A 307 19.82 1.09 12.62
C LEU A 307 21.09 1.92 12.37
N GLU A 308 21.93 2.16 13.39
CA GLU A 308 23.22 2.84 13.22
C GLU A 308 24.22 2.02 12.37
N PHE A 309 24.12 0.69 12.41
CA PHE A 309 24.97 -0.24 11.65
C PHE A 309 24.28 -0.81 10.40
N SER A 310 23.16 -0.20 9.97
CA SER A 310 22.31 -0.79 8.95
C SER A 310 22.60 -0.25 7.55
N SER A 311 22.52 -1.14 6.57
CA SER A 311 22.30 -0.76 5.18
C SER A 311 20.89 -0.23 4.97
N PRO A 312 20.64 0.54 3.90
CA PRO A 312 19.28 0.96 3.54
C PRO A 312 18.30 -0.21 3.34
N ILE A 313 18.77 -1.36 2.84
CA ILE A 313 17.98 -2.59 2.68
C ILE A 313 17.46 -3.06 4.04
N TYR A 314 18.34 -3.18 5.05
CA TYR A 314 17.93 -3.59 6.39
C TYR A 314 16.92 -2.60 7.02
N ARG A 315 17.11 -1.29 6.78
CA ARG A 315 16.15 -0.26 7.25
C ARG A 315 14.77 -0.45 6.65
N LEU A 316 14.70 -0.76 5.35
CA LEU A 316 13.44 -1.05 4.66
C LEU A 316 12.78 -2.30 5.26
N GLU A 317 13.55 -3.38 5.42
CA GLU A 317 13.07 -4.64 6.00
C GLU A 317 12.58 -4.44 7.43
N LEU A 318 13.36 -3.80 8.31
CA LEU A 318 12.96 -3.51 9.68
C LEU A 318 11.72 -2.58 9.73
N GLY A 319 11.60 -1.64 8.79
CA GLY A 319 10.43 -0.79 8.62
C GLY A 319 9.17 -1.62 8.29
N MET A 320 9.29 -2.64 7.44
CA MET A 320 8.19 -3.55 7.12
C MET A 320 7.81 -4.43 8.32
N VAL A 321 8.80 -4.89 9.10
CA VAL A 321 8.56 -5.60 10.37
C VAL A 321 7.82 -4.69 11.35
N GLY A 322 8.29 -3.47 11.57
CA GLY A 322 7.65 -2.50 12.45
C GLY A 322 6.23 -2.14 12.01
N ARG A 323 5.99 -2.04 10.69
CA ARG A 323 4.66 -1.80 10.13
C ARG A 323 3.65 -2.89 10.50
N LEU A 324 4.06 -4.16 10.54
CA LEU A 324 3.18 -5.25 10.96
C LEU A 324 2.74 -5.07 12.41
N PHE A 325 3.67 -4.78 13.31
CA PHE A 325 3.40 -4.62 14.74
C PHE A 325 2.70 -3.29 15.12
N ALA A 326 2.60 -2.35 14.19
CA ALA A 326 1.84 -1.11 14.36
C ALA A 326 0.36 -1.24 13.95
N GLN A 327 -0.09 -2.42 13.55
CA GLN A 327 -1.45 -2.69 13.10
C GLN A 327 -2.19 -3.63 14.07
N ASP A 328 -3.49 -3.87 13.81
CA ASP A 328 -4.33 -4.73 14.64
C ASP A 328 -3.87 -6.19 14.58
N PRO A 329 -3.47 -6.80 15.71
CA PRO A 329 -3.03 -8.18 15.75
C PRO A 329 -4.14 -9.19 15.38
N SER A 330 -5.42 -8.85 15.59
CA SER A 330 -6.55 -9.74 15.30
C SER A 330 -6.61 -10.08 13.81
N LEU A 331 -6.46 -9.07 12.94
CA LEU A 331 -6.45 -9.29 11.48
C LEU A 331 -5.35 -10.28 11.06
N TYR A 332 -4.16 -10.15 11.61
CA TYR A 332 -3.03 -11.01 11.25
C TYR A 332 -3.20 -12.43 11.79
N SER A 333 -3.73 -12.57 13.01
CA SER A 333 -4.04 -13.88 13.55
C SER A 333 -5.06 -14.62 12.69
N GLU A 334 -6.16 -13.97 12.31
CA GLU A 334 -7.18 -14.56 11.43
C GLU A 334 -6.60 -14.98 10.07
N ILE A 335 -5.76 -14.17 9.45
CA ILE A 335 -5.11 -14.52 8.19
C ILE A 335 -4.18 -15.73 8.34
N ILE A 336 -3.36 -15.79 9.38
CA ILE A 336 -2.36 -16.85 9.58
C ILE A 336 -3.04 -18.17 9.96
N PHE A 337 -4.08 -18.12 10.82
CA PHE A 337 -4.76 -19.30 11.36
C PHE A 337 -5.93 -19.78 10.50
N ALA A 338 -6.27 -19.10 9.40
CA ALA A 338 -7.50 -19.28 8.65
C ALA A 338 -7.79 -20.73 8.18
N SER A 339 -6.77 -21.53 7.86
CA SER A 339 -6.99 -22.88 7.36
C SER A 339 -5.88 -23.87 7.77
N GLU A 340 -6.20 -25.17 7.67
CA GLU A 340 -5.22 -26.22 7.87
C GLU A 340 -4.15 -26.22 6.75
N ALA A 341 -4.53 -25.93 5.52
CA ALA A 341 -3.61 -25.82 4.39
C ALA A 341 -2.53 -24.75 4.66
N ARG A 342 -2.90 -23.59 5.21
CA ARG A 342 -1.94 -22.55 5.63
C ARG A 342 -0.99 -23.05 6.71
N ARG A 343 -1.49 -23.78 7.71
CA ARG A 343 -0.63 -24.36 8.76
C ARG A 343 0.36 -25.37 8.20
N ASN A 344 -0.02 -26.18 7.23
CA ASN A 344 0.87 -27.13 6.58
C ASN A 344 1.93 -26.40 5.74
N LEU A 345 1.54 -25.40 4.97
CA LEU A 345 2.49 -24.53 4.25
C LEU A 345 3.55 -23.90 5.19
N LEU A 346 3.14 -23.45 6.38
CA LEU A 346 4.09 -22.91 7.36
C LEU A 346 5.02 -23.98 7.93
N LYS A 347 4.56 -25.22 8.11
CA LYS A 347 5.42 -26.33 8.51
C LYS A 347 6.46 -26.64 7.44
N ASP A 348 6.06 -26.69 6.17
CA ASP A 348 6.96 -26.93 5.04
C ASP A 348 8.04 -25.83 4.95
N TYR A 349 7.66 -24.58 5.19
CA TYR A 349 8.60 -23.47 5.25
C TYR A 349 9.59 -23.59 6.41
N ILE A 350 9.12 -23.99 7.60
CA ILE A 350 9.98 -24.24 8.76
C ILE A 350 10.94 -25.40 8.48
N GLN A 351 10.46 -26.47 7.84
CA GLN A 351 11.28 -27.59 7.42
C GLN A 351 12.41 -27.14 6.48
N SER A 352 12.09 -26.31 5.48
CA SER A 352 13.07 -25.72 4.57
C SER A 352 14.14 -24.88 5.31
N LEU A 353 13.77 -24.17 6.37
CA LEU A 353 14.72 -23.44 7.20
C LEU A 353 15.65 -24.37 7.98
N HIS A 354 15.15 -25.52 8.47
CA HIS A 354 16.00 -26.54 9.12
C HIS A 354 17.00 -27.15 8.15
N GLU A 355 16.59 -27.53 6.96
CA GLU A 355 17.48 -28.04 5.91
C GLU A 355 18.58 -27.05 5.55
N ASN A 356 18.25 -25.76 5.45
CA ASN A 356 19.24 -24.70 5.23
C ASN A 356 20.20 -24.58 6.42
N LEU A 357 19.72 -24.72 7.66
CA LEU A 357 20.58 -24.68 8.86
C LEU A 357 21.54 -25.87 8.87
N GLU A 358 21.07 -27.08 8.60
CA GLU A 358 21.91 -28.29 8.48
C GLU A 358 23.02 -28.12 7.44
N MET A 359 22.70 -27.50 6.29
CA MET A 359 23.70 -27.18 5.25
C MET A 359 24.81 -26.28 5.79
N LEU A 360 24.44 -25.25 6.60
CA LEU A 360 25.39 -24.33 7.23
C LEU A 360 26.23 -25.04 8.30
N GLU A 361 25.62 -25.84 9.17
CA GLU A 361 26.28 -26.59 10.24
C GLU A 361 27.32 -27.59 9.67
N ASN A 362 27.00 -28.23 8.55
CA ASN A 362 27.90 -29.12 7.83
C ASN A 362 28.99 -28.38 7.02
N GLY A 363 29.02 -27.06 7.03
CA GLY A 363 29.99 -26.23 6.32
C GLY A 363 29.97 -26.41 4.79
N ASN A 364 28.84 -26.87 4.22
CA ASN A 364 28.72 -27.24 2.81
C ASN A 364 28.51 -26.03 1.90
N LYS A 365 29.54 -25.17 1.80
CA LYS A 365 29.47 -23.96 0.95
C LYS A 365 29.23 -24.27 -0.53
N CYS A 366 29.74 -25.42 -1.01
CA CYS A 366 29.52 -25.81 -2.40
C CYS A 366 28.04 -26.12 -2.68
N LEU A 367 27.36 -26.80 -1.76
CA LEU A 367 25.94 -27.06 -1.89
C LEU A 367 25.13 -25.76 -1.83
N PHE A 368 25.46 -24.86 -0.89
CA PHE A 368 24.82 -23.56 -0.80
C PHE A 368 24.91 -22.78 -2.12
N GLN A 369 26.11 -22.72 -2.72
CA GLN A 369 26.31 -22.01 -3.99
C GLN A 369 25.52 -22.65 -5.14
N LYS A 370 25.43 -23.99 -5.19
CA LYS A 370 24.62 -24.70 -6.19
C LYS A 370 23.12 -24.40 -6.04
N GLU A 371 22.61 -24.44 -4.81
CA GLU A 371 21.20 -24.12 -4.56
C GLU A 371 20.92 -22.65 -4.87
N PHE A 372 21.81 -21.74 -4.50
CA PHE A 372 21.71 -20.33 -4.85
C PHE A 372 21.61 -20.13 -6.37
N GLN A 373 22.45 -20.84 -7.15
CA GLN A 373 22.42 -20.76 -8.61
C GLN A 373 21.09 -21.27 -9.19
N LYS A 374 20.56 -22.38 -8.70
CA LYS A 374 19.23 -22.90 -9.12
C LYS A 374 18.13 -21.91 -8.84
N ILE A 375 18.15 -21.25 -7.66
CA ILE A 375 17.19 -20.22 -7.30
C ILE A 375 17.32 -19.02 -8.23
N THR A 376 18.54 -18.60 -8.54
CA THR A 376 18.81 -17.51 -9.51
C THR A 376 18.20 -17.82 -10.88
N GLU A 377 18.40 -19.03 -11.38
CA GLU A 377 17.83 -19.51 -12.65
C GLU A 377 16.31 -19.53 -12.63
N TRP A 378 15.70 -19.94 -11.50
CA TRP A 378 14.26 -19.92 -11.32
C TRP A 378 13.68 -18.50 -11.28
N PHE A 379 14.37 -17.53 -10.66
CA PHE A 379 13.97 -16.12 -10.67
C PHE A 379 14.04 -15.51 -12.07
N GLY A 380 15.01 -15.95 -12.89
CA GLY A 380 15.15 -15.52 -14.28
C GLY A 380 15.12 -13.99 -14.45
N PRO A 381 14.39 -13.47 -15.45
CA PRO A 381 14.33 -12.03 -15.73
C PRO A 381 13.76 -11.19 -14.58
N PHE A 382 12.97 -11.79 -13.70
CA PHE A 382 12.43 -11.09 -12.53
C PHE A 382 13.53 -10.63 -11.57
N GLY A 383 14.67 -11.36 -11.47
CA GLY A 383 15.79 -10.97 -10.63
C GLY A 383 16.37 -9.60 -11.01
N GLU A 384 16.54 -9.33 -12.31
CA GLU A 384 17.01 -8.04 -12.80
C GLU A 384 15.96 -6.91 -12.58
N GLN A 385 14.69 -7.23 -12.78
CA GLN A 385 13.60 -6.27 -12.52
C GLN A 385 13.58 -5.90 -11.03
N ALA A 386 13.64 -6.89 -10.14
CA ALA A 386 13.64 -6.69 -8.70
C ALA A 386 14.84 -5.84 -8.25
N MET A 387 16.03 -6.06 -8.86
CA MET A 387 17.21 -5.24 -8.58
C MET A 387 16.96 -3.76 -8.93
N ARG A 388 16.43 -3.47 -10.11
CA ARG A 388 16.12 -2.08 -10.54
C ARG A 388 15.08 -1.42 -9.61
N GLU A 389 13.98 -2.14 -9.31
CA GLU A 389 12.90 -1.60 -8.47
C GLU A 389 13.34 -1.37 -7.02
N SER A 390 14.10 -2.31 -6.45
CA SER A 390 14.62 -2.17 -5.09
C SER A 390 15.67 -1.08 -4.99
N THR A 391 16.55 -0.91 -5.97
CA THR A 391 17.52 0.20 -6.02
C THR A 391 16.78 1.55 -5.99
N PHE A 392 15.75 1.71 -6.82
CA PHE A 392 14.94 2.93 -6.82
C PHE A 392 14.30 3.22 -5.44
N LEU A 393 13.75 2.20 -4.77
CA LEU A 393 13.17 2.35 -3.44
C LEU A 393 14.23 2.71 -2.38
N ILE A 394 15.42 2.12 -2.48
CA ILE A 394 16.55 2.37 -1.59
C ILE A 394 17.02 3.82 -1.74
N ASP A 395 17.20 4.30 -2.96
CA ASP A 395 17.61 5.69 -3.23
C ASP A 395 16.58 6.67 -2.65
N LYS A 396 15.28 6.40 -2.83
CA LYS A 396 14.20 7.22 -2.24
C LYS A 396 14.16 7.16 -0.70
N LEU A 397 14.61 6.08 -0.11
CA LEU A 397 14.71 5.97 1.34
C LEU A 397 15.89 6.81 1.87
N ILE A 398 17.03 6.76 1.18
CA ILE A 398 18.25 7.54 1.55
C ILE A 398 17.98 9.05 1.52
N GLU A 399 17.17 9.55 0.57
CA GLU A 399 16.80 10.97 0.50
C GLU A 399 16.08 11.51 1.76
N ARG A 400 15.64 10.63 2.67
CA ARG A 400 14.90 10.99 3.88
C ARG A 400 15.74 10.98 5.16
N PHE A 401 17.02 10.59 5.07
CA PHE A 401 17.99 10.59 6.16
C PHE A 401 19.05 11.66 5.96
#